data_7ea5c225fe792ae29e2b1906e1d97002
#
_entry.id   7ea5c225fe792ae29e2b1906e1d97002
#
_cell.length_a   1.000
_cell.length_b   1.000
_cell.length_c   1.000
_cell.angle_alpha   90.00
_cell.angle_beta   90.00
_cell.angle_gamma   90.00
#
_symmetry.space_group_name_H-M   'P 1'
#
loop_
_entity.id
_entity.type
_entity.pdbx_description
1 polymer ?
#
loop_
_entity_poly.entity_id
_entity_poly.type
_entity_poly.pdbx_seq_one_letter_code
_entity_poly.pdbx_strand_id
1 'polypeptide(L)'
;MASLAAELGPVALRSPVLLASGTFGAGREGERFVELSQLGGIIVKSMTATPWKGKPTPRMCETPSGMLNAIGIQNKGVDYFLAEDLPWLRRQGATVFASIAGNSVREFVKVADKLRTGGRGIAAIELNISCPNLEDHSNMFAHSAESTAAVTSAVVRALPRVPVFAKLSPNVTSLVEIAEAALGAGAAGLSLINTVFGMAINVEERVPRLAGTIGGLSGPAIRPVAVRAVHEVHRAFPDAPIIGQGGIASASDALELVLAGATAVAVGTANFINPRAALEVTQGIEAYMERHGVASVGELVGAVKLAP
;
A
#
# COMPACT_ATOMS: atom_id res chain seq x y z
N MET A 1 -17.55 -0.47 24.69
CA MET A 1 -17.20 -1.16 23.42
C MET A 1 -15.91 -0.57 22.90
N ALA A 2 -14.97 -1.37 22.46
CA ALA A 2 -13.73 -0.96 21.87
C ALA A 2 -14.00 -0.19 20.56
N SER A 3 -13.22 0.87 20.28
CA SER A 3 -13.36 1.65 19.05
C SER A 3 -12.31 1.22 18.03
N LEU A 4 -12.76 0.70 16.90
CA LEU A 4 -11.90 0.41 15.75
C LEU A 4 -11.54 1.67 14.92
N ALA A 5 -12.13 2.82 15.22
CA ALA A 5 -11.81 4.06 14.53
C ALA A 5 -10.32 4.39 14.68
N ALA A 6 -9.69 4.82 13.59
CA ALA A 6 -8.29 5.19 13.56
C ALA A 6 -8.09 6.53 12.83
N GLU A 7 -7.18 7.35 13.35
CA GLU A 7 -6.82 8.64 12.75
C GLU A 7 -5.52 8.49 11.97
N LEU A 8 -5.62 8.29 10.66
CA LEU A 8 -4.47 8.17 9.77
C LEU A 8 -4.05 9.57 9.29
N GLY A 9 -3.41 10.34 10.19
CA GLY A 9 -3.15 11.75 9.96
C GLY A 9 -4.43 12.52 9.68
N PRO A 10 -4.57 13.19 8.52
CA PRO A 10 -5.78 13.94 8.19
C PRO A 10 -6.96 13.07 7.71
N VAL A 11 -6.83 11.74 7.70
CA VAL A 11 -7.86 10.81 7.22
C VAL A 11 -8.45 10.02 8.37
N ALA A 12 -9.70 10.30 8.72
CA ALA A 12 -10.44 9.49 9.69
C ALA A 12 -10.90 8.18 9.05
N LEU A 13 -10.60 7.06 9.69
CA LEU A 13 -10.96 5.71 9.26
C LEU A 13 -11.92 5.09 10.29
N ARG A 14 -12.95 4.39 9.81
CA ARG A 14 -13.87 3.63 10.69
C ARG A 14 -13.26 2.35 11.25
N SER A 15 -12.22 1.84 10.60
CA SER A 15 -11.46 0.65 10.97
C SER A 15 -10.00 0.85 10.54
N PRO A 16 -9.02 0.27 11.25
CA PRO A 16 -7.62 0.38 10.85
C PRO A 16 -7.27 -0.47 9.62
N VAL A 17 -8.19 -1.29 9.11
CA VAL A 17 -7.91 -2.27 8.06
C VAL A 17 -8.33 -1.77 6.69
N LEU A 18 -7.39 -1.74 5.76
CA LEU A 18 -7.55 -1.35 4.36
C LEU A 18 -7.35 -2.57 3.43
N LEU A 19 -7.86 -2.48 2.20
CA LEU A 19 -7.46 -3.36 1.10
C LEU A 19 -6.24 -2.77 0.39
N ALA A 20 -5.18 -3.58 0.22
CA ALA A 20 -3.94 -3.12 -0.41
C ALA A 20 -4.06 -3.02 -1.93
N SER A 21 -3.37 -2.05 -2.50
CA SER A 21 -3.30 -1.85 -3.96
C SER A 21 -2.80 -3.10 -4.70
N GLY A 22 -3.47 -3.41 -5.79
CA GLY A 22 -3.06 -4.48 -6.72
C GLY A 22 -3.60 -5.87 -6.41
N THR A 23 -4.35 -6.06 -5.32
CA THR A 23 -4.87 -7.37 -4.91
C THR A 23 -6.41 -7.44 -4.89
N PHE A 24 -7.08 -6.31 -5.08
CA PHE A 24 -8.55 -6.22 -5.06
C PHE A 24 -9.09 -5.30 -6.16
N GLY A 25 -8.30 -5.05 -7.21
CA GLY A 25 -8.65 -4.19 -8.34
C GLY A 25 -9.12 -2.79 -7.92
N ALA A 26 -10.31 -2.42 -8.35
CA ALA A 26 -11.06 -1.26 -7.88
C ALA A 26 -12.22 -1.65 -6.93
N GLY A 27 -12.22 -2.88 -6.42
CA GLY A 27 -13.21 -3.39 -5.48
C GLY A 27 -14.37 -4.17 -6.11
N ARG A 28 -14.66 -3.97 -7.40
CA ARG A 28 -15.75 -4.67 -8.10
C ARG A 28 -15.57 -6.18 -8.14
N GLU A 29 -14.32 -6.62 -8.26
CA GLU A 29 -13.94 -8.03 -8.31
C GLU A 29 -14.29 -8.77 -7.01
N GLY A 30 -14.33 -8.05 -5.91
CA GLY A 30 -14.59 -8.58 -4.58
C GLY A 30 -15.95 -8.24 -3.97
N GLU A 31 -16.84 -7.53 -4.69
CA GLU A 31 -18.10 -7.01 -4.14
C GLU A 31 -19.03 -8.09 -3.53
N ARG A 32 -18.91 -9.34 -4.01
CA ARG A 32 -19.69 -10.46 -3.50
C ARG A 32 -19.21 -10.97 -2.14
N PHE A 33 -18.01 -10.62 -1.74
CA PHE A 33 -17.34 -11.16 -0.55
C PHE A 33 -17.22 -10.15 0.58
N VAL A 34 -17.09 -8.86 0.25
CA VAL A 34 -16.83 -7.79 1.21
C VAL A 34 -17.62 -6.53 0.84
N GLU A 35 -18.36 -6.03 1.81
CA GLU A 35 -18.93 -4.69 1.75
C GLU A 35 -17.82 -3.68 2.09
N LEU A 36 -17.41 -2.87 1.12
CA LEU A 36 -16.30 -1.93 1.28
C LEU A 36 -16.56 -0.89 2.38
N SER A 37 -17.82 -0.61 2.66
CA SER A 37 -18.23 0.27 3.77
C SER A 37 -17.90 -0.26 5.16
N GLN A 38 -17.60 -1.55 5.34
CA GLN A 38 -17.23 -2.16 6.62
C GLN A 38 -15.74 -2.02 6.93
N LEU A 39 -14.92 -1.72 5.93
CA LEU A 39 -13.47 -1.57 6.06
C LEU A 39 -13.06 -0.10 6.31
N GLY A 40 -11.84 0.12 6.76
CA GLY A 40 -11.23 1.44 6.83
C GLY A 40 -11.10 2.11 5.47
N GLY A 41 -10.92 1.32 4.40
CA GLY A 41 -10.89 1.82 3.04
C GLY A 41 -10.30 0.82 2.04
N ILE A 42 -10.20 1.28 0.81
CA ILE A 42 -9.57 0.55 -0.28
C ILE A 42 -8.48 1.40 -0.93
N ILE A 43 -7.28 0.83 -1.07
CA ILE A 43 -6.24 1.39 -1.92
C ILE A 43 -6.40 0.74 -3.29
N VAL A 44 -6.95 1.48 -4.25
CA VAL A 44 -7.24 0.95 -5.58
C VAL A 44 -5.97 0.60 -6.35
N LYS A 45 -6.11 -0.19 -7.43
CA LYS A 45 -4.98 -0.50 -8.32
C LYS A 45 -4.29 0.78 -8.79
N SER A 46 -2.95 0.81 -8.70
CA SER A 46 -2.15 1.94 -9.18
C SER A 46 -2.49 2.26 -10.62
N MET A 47 -2.77 3.52 -10.91
CA MET A 47 -3.16 4.02 -12.21
C MET A 47 -2.09 4.95 -12.80
N THR A 48 -1.99 4.96 -14.11
CA THR A 48 -1.13 5.84 -14.90
C THR A 48 -1.96 6.86 -15.69
N ALA A 49 -1.31 7.86 -16.28
CA ALA A 49 -1.99 8.92 -17.06
C ALA A 49 -2.76 8.38 -18.27
N THR A 50 -2.29 7.27 -18.84
CA THR A 50 -2.90 6.52 -19.95
C THR A 50 -2.97 5.04 -19.59
N PRO A 51 -3.84 4.22 -20.25
CA PRO A 51 -3.87 2.79 -20.02
C PRO A 51 -2.53 2.10 -20.24
N TRP A 52 -2.22 1.12 -19.40
CA TRP A 52 -0.98 0.35 -19.48
C TRP A 52 -1.23 -1.15 -19.45
N LYS A 53 -0.68 -1.88 -20.42
CA LYS A 53 -0.91 -3.33 -20.60
C LYS A 53 -0.18 -4.21 -19.58
N GLY A 54 0.84 -3.67 -18.91
CA GLY A 54 1.72 -4.45 -18.04
C GLY A 54 2.76 -5.28 -18.82
N LYS A 55 3.42 -6.20 -18.09
CA LYS A 55 4.45 -7.09 -18.65
C LYS A 55 3.83 -8.33 -19.33
N PRO A 56 4.59 -9.06 -20.18
CA PRO A 56 4.18 -10.37 -20.71
C PRO A 56 3.94 -11.41 -19.62
N THR A 57 3.17 -12.45 -19.94
CA THR A 57 2.98 -13.65 -19.10
C THR A 57 4.08 -14.70 -19.37
N PRO A 58 4.37 -15.60 -18.37
CA PRO A 58 3.82 -15.66 -17.02
C PRO A 58 4.35 -14.54 -16.12
N ARG A 59 3.46 -13.93 -15.33
CA ARG A 59 3.80 -12.78 -14.48
C ARG A 59 3.37 -12.93 -13.03
N MET A 60 2.97 -14.12 -12.64
CA MET A 60 2.70 -14.53 -11.26
C MET A 60 3.10 -15.98 -11.08
N CYS A 61 3.68 -16.32 -9.94
CA CYS A 61 3.90 -17.70 -9.54
C CYS A 61 3.91 -17.82 -8.01
N GLU A 62 3.40 -18.94 -7.50
CA GLU A 62 3.45 -19.26 -6.08
C GLU A 62 4.87 -19.60 -5.63
N THR A 63 5.16 -19.27 -4.38
CA THR A 63 6.36 -19.64 -3.64
C THR A 63 5.97 -20.17 -2.27
N PRO A 64 6.85 -20.89 -1.55
CA PRO A 64 6.58 -21.24 -0.15
C PRO A 64 6.21 -19.98 0.65
N SER A 65 5.06 -20.02 1.34
CA SER A 65 4.53 -18.93 2.17
C SER A 65 4.31 -17.58 1.46
N GLY A 66 4.12 -17.59 0.13
CA GLY A 66 3.87 -16.34 -0.59
C GLY A 66 3.74 -16.50 -2.09
N MET A 67 3.95 -15.41 -2.82
CA MET A 67 3.93 -15.39 -4.27
C MET A 67 4.88 -14.34 -4.84
N LEU A 68 5.39 -14.61 -6.03
CA LEU A 68 6.10 -13.64 -6.85
C LEU A 68 5.17 -13.05 -7.92
N ASN A 69 5.27 -11.75 -8.14
CA ASN A 69 4.58 -11.09 -9.24
C ASN A 69 5.49 -10.12 -10.01
N ALA A 70 5.24 -10.02 -11.30
CA ALA A 70 5.85 -9.04 -12.21
C ALA A 70 4.77 -8.47 -13.15
N ILE A 71 3.66 -8.01 -12.58
CA ILE A 71 2.48 -7.51 -13.32
C ILE A 71 2.82 -6.32 -14.22
N GLY A 72 3.72 -5.42 -13.76
CA GLY A 72 4.12 -4.23 -14.50
C GLY A 72 3.04 -3.17 -14.57
N ILE A 73 2.30 -2.98 -13.48
CA ILE A 73 1.30 -1.90 -13.30
C ILE A 73 0.18 -1.90 -14.36
N GLN A 74 -0.28 -3.07 -14.81
CA GLN A 74 -1.45 -3.15 -15.69
C GLN A 74 -2.62 -2.34 -15.11
N ASN A 75 -3.15 -1.39 -15.89
CA ASN A 75 -4.28 -0.56 -15.46
C ASN A 75 -4.99 0.07 -16.67
N LYS A 76 -6.21 0.58 -16.44
CA LYS A 76 -7.06 1.22 -17.46
C LYS A 76 -6.87 2.73 -17.57
N GLY A 77 -5.92 3.31 -16.80
CA GLY A 77 -5.65 4.74 -16.76
C GLY A 77 -6.58 5.53 -15.83
N VAL A 78 -6.15 6.75 -15.49
CA VAL A 78 -6.85 7.63 -14.56
C VAL A 78 -8.22 8.09 -15.09
N ASP A 79 -8.38 8.25 -16.40
CA ASP A 79 -9.65 8.69 -16.99
C ASP A 79 -10.75 7.63 -16.80
N TYR A 80 -10.42 6.34 -16.97
CA TYR A 80 -11.34 5.24 -16.67
C TYR A 80 -11.73 5.20 -15.19
N PHE A 81 -10.74 5.35 -14.30
CA PHE A 81 -10.99 5.39 -12.86
C PHE A 81 -11.97 6.51 -12.48
N LEU A 82 -11.79 7.71 -13.02
CA LEU A 82 -12.65 8.85 -12.75
C LEU A 82 -14.06 8.68 -13.31
N ALA A 83 -14.18 8.08 -14.50
CA ALA A 83 -15.47 7.90 -15.18
C ALA A 83 -16.27 6.73 -14.59
N GLU A 84 -15.61 5.63 -14.23
CA GLU A 84 -16.28 4.36 -13.95
C GLU A 84 -16.08 3.91 -12.48
N ASP A 85 -14.84 3.81 -12.01
CA ASP A 85 -14.56 3.15 -10.74
C ASP A 85 -14.85 4.07 -9.54
N LEU A 86 -14.44 5.32 -9.57
CA LEU A 86 -14.64 6.26 -8.47
C LEU A 86 -16.13 6.52 -8.18
N PRO A 87 -17.01 6.75 -9.19
CA PRO A 87 -18.44 6.87 -8.93
C PRO A 87 -19.07 5.61 -8.34
N TRP A 88 -18.61 4.43 -8.75
CA TRP A 88 -19.07 3.16 -8.17
C TRP A 88 -18.61 3.02 -6.71
N LEU A 89 -17.33 3.22 -6.41
CA LEU A 89 -16.77 3.17 -5.06
C LEU A 89 -17.50 4.11 -4.09
N ARG A 90 -17.84 5.31 -4.54
CA ARG A 90 -18.63 6.26 -3.77
C ARG A 90 -20.03 5.74 -3.43
N ARG A 91 -20.70 5.08 -4.37
CA ARG A 91 -21.99 4.44 -4.11
C ARG A 91 -21.89 3.28 -3.11
N GLN A 92 -20.74 2.62 -3.04
CA GLN A 92 -20.45 1.58 -2.04
C GLN A 92 -20.08 2.15 -0.65
N GLY A 93 -20.04 3.47 -0.48
CA GLY A 93 -19.62 4.09 0.80
C GLY A 93 -18.15 3.82 1.16
N ALA A 94 -17.30 3.51 0.18
CA ALA A 94 -15.90 3.19 0.40
C ALA A 94 -15.07 4.45 0.68
N THR A 95 -14.15 4.37 1.65
CA THR A 95 -13.05 5.34 1.79
C THR A 95 -11.98 5.02 0.77
N VAL A 96 -11.77 5.91 -0.21
CA VAL A 96 -10.96 5.62 -1.40
C VAL A 96 -9.57 6.25 -1.28
N PHE A 97 -8.54 5.41 -1.34
CA PHE A 97 -7.16 5.81 -1.55
C PHE A 97 -6.80 5.55 -3.02
N ALA A 98 -6.53 6.62 -3.77
CA ALA A 98 -6.16 6.51 -5.18
C ALA A 98 -4.66 6.25 -5.30
N SER A 99 -4.27 5.02 -5.69
CA SER A 99 -2.87 4.71 -5.93
C SER A 99 -2.45 5.19 -7.33
N ILE A 100 -1.38 5.95 -7.41
CA ILE A 100 -0.86 6.53 -8.66
C ILE A 100 0.56 6.06 -8.95
N ALA A 101 0.88 5.93 -10.24
CA ALA A 101 2.18 5.49 -10.73
C ALA A 101 2.56 6.22 -12.02
N GLY A 102 3.86 6.29 -12.30
CA GLY A 102 4.42 6.89 -13.50
C GLY A 102 5.89 6.53 -13.66
N ASN A 103 6.45 6.74 -14.84
CA ASN A 103 7.85 6.50 -15.16
C ASN A 103 8.70 7.78 -15.20
N SER A 104 8.08 8.93 -14.94
CA SER A 104 8.72 10.22 -14.77
C SER A 104 7.92 11.10 -13.83
N VAL A 105 8.55 12.09 -13.21
CA VAL A 105 7.86 13.09 -12.36
C VAL A 105 6.71 13.74 -13.12
N ARG A 106 6.90 14.04 -14.40
CA ARG A 106 5.87 14.62 -15.28
C ARG A 106 4.64 13.71 -15.43
N GLU A 107 4.83 12.39 -15.51
CA GLU A 107 3.71 11.45 -15.59
C GLU A 107 2.92 11.39 -14.30
N PHE A 108 3.56 11.37 -13.14
CA PHE A 108 2.90 11.46 -11.85
C PHE A 108 2.07 12.74 -11.71
N VAL A 109 2.63 13.89 -12.10
CA VAL A 109 1.93 15.18 -12.09
C VAL A 109 0.72 15.18 -13.03
N LYS A 110 0.81 14.59 -14.23
CA LYS A 110 -0.35 14.45 -15.13
C LYS A 110 -1.51 13.68 -14.49
N VAL A 111 -1.20 12.59 -13.76
CA VAL A 111 -2.24 11.83 -13.03
C VAL A 111 -2.81 12.69 -11.91
N ALA A 112 -1.96 13.34 -11.13
CA ALA A 112 -2.35 14.22 -10.03
C ALA A 112 -3.27 15.35 -10.48
N ASP A 113 -2.97 16.02 -11.59
CA ASP A 113 -3.80 17.09 -12.15
C ASP A 113 -5.20 16.61 -12.53
N LYS A 114 -5.32 15.43 -13.16
CA LYS A 114 -6.61 14.84 -13.47
C LYS A 114 -7.42 14.51 -12.20
N LEU A 115 -6.75 13.96 -11.18
CA LEU A 115 -7.38 13.67 -9.89
C LEU A 115 -7.79 14.95 -9.16
N ARG A 116 -7.02 16.04 -9.26
CA ARG A 116 -7.35 17.34 -8.68
C ARG A 116 -8.67 17.89 -9.22
N THR A 117 -8.93 17.72 -10.51
CA THR A 117 -10.14 18.23 -11.18
C THR A 117 -11.33 17.29 -11.08
N GLY A 118 -11.12 15.98 -11.20
CA GLY A 118 -12.18 14.96 -11.26
C GLY A 118 -12.32 14.08 -10.01
N GLY A 119 -11.34 14.10 -9.11
CA GLY A 119 -11.21 13.15 -7.99
C GLY A 119 -12.01 13.48 -6.72
N ARG A 120 -13.13 14.21 -6.84
CA ARG A 120 -13.96 14.53 -5.64
C ARG A 120 -14.39 13.23 -4.93
N GLY A 121 -14.09 13.14 -3.64
CA GLY A 121 -14.42 11.98 -2.79
C GLY A 121 -13.27 10.97 -2.66
N ILE A 122 -12.08 11.28 -3.18
CA ILE A 122 -10.84 10.58 -2.84
C ILE A 122 -10.38 11.08 -1.46
N ALA A 123 -10.13 10.14 -0.53
CA ALA A 123 -9.69 10.44 0.82
C ALA A 123 -8.19 10.76 0.89
N ALA A 124 -7.38 10.01 0.12
CA ALA A 124 -5.93 10.20 0.04
C ALA A 124 -5.36 9.62 -1.27
N ILE A 125 -4.11 9.99 -1.54
CA ILE A 125 -3.29 9.37 -2.61
C ILE A 125 -2.29 8.41 -1.98
N GLU A 126 -2.18 7.18 -2.53
CA GLU A 126 -0.99 6.35 -2.34
C GLU A 126 -0.04 6.62 -3.52
N LEU A 127 1.09 7.24 -3.26
CA LEU A 127 2.11 7.53 -4.26
C LEU A 127 3.02 6.31 -4.42
N ASN A 128 2.77 5.49 -5.43
CA ASN A 128 3.56 4.28 -5.69
C ASN A 128 4.84 4.62 -6.46
N ILE A 129 5.92 4.85 -5.72
CA ILE A 129 7.24 5.22 -6.26
C ILE A 129 8.16 4.01 -6.54
N SER A 130 7.64 2.80 -6.46
CA SER A 130 8.37 1.58 -6.86
C SER A 130 8.34 1.33 -8.38
N CYS A 131 8.09 2.37 -9.19
CA CYS A 131 8.19 2.33 -10.64
C CYS A 131 9.61 2.71 -11.08
N PRO A 132 10.12 2.14 -12.21
CA PRO A 132 11.34 2.62 -12.80
C PRO A 132 11.24 4.12 -13.18
N ASN A 133 12.25 4.88 -12.83
CA ASN A 133 12.43 6.25 -13.32
C ASN A 133 13.17 6.22 -14.66
N LEU A 134 12.49 6.48 -15.77
CA LEU A 134 13.10 6.46 -17.10
C LEU A 134 14.04 7.63 -17.32
N GLU A 135 13.95 8.70 -16.52
CA GLU A 135 14.82 9.88 -16.56
C GLU A 135 16.14 9.63 -15.82
N ASP A 136 16.21 8.59 -14.95
CA ASP A 136 17.40 8.19 -14.18
C ASP A 136 17.74 6.70 -14.43
N HIS A 137 18.20 6.40 -15.63
CA HIS A 137 18.69 5.06 -16.03
C HIS A 137 17.84 3.88 -15.57
N SER A 138 16.52 4.07 -15.45
CA SER A 138 15.53 3.09 -14.99
C SER A 138 15.68 2.65 -13.53
N ASN A 139 16.40 3.38 -12.69
CA ASN A 139 16.35 3.20 -11.24
C ASN A 139 14.93 3.50 -10.73
N MET A 140 14.48 2.79 -9.69
CA MET A 140 13.19 3.12 -9.07
C MET A 140 13.31 4.43 -8.29
N PHE A 141 12.26 5.27 -8.34
CA PHE A 141 12.20 6.49 -7.52
C PHE A 141 12.43 6.21 -6.04
N ALA A 142 11.92 5.09 -5.54
CA ALA A 142 12.07 4.66 -4.15
C ALA A 142 13.50 4.23 -3.75
N HIS A 143 14.47 4.19 -4.67
CA HIS A 143 15.84 3.80 -4.37
C HIS A 143 16.76 4.98 -4.01
N SER A 144 16.30 6.21 -4.22
CA SER A 144 17.06 7.43 -3.96
C SER A 144 16.22 8.43 -3.16
N ALA A 145 16.81 9.00 -2.10
CA ALA A 145 16.18 10.05 -1.33
C ALA A 145 15.84 11.29 -2.20
N GLU A 146 16.74 11.66 -3.09
CA GLU A 146 16.54 12.79 -4.03
C GLU A 146 15.36 12.53 -4.97
N SER A 147 15.32 11.38 -5.64
CA SER A 147 14.21 11.00 -6.53
C SER A 147 12.88 10.88 -5.80
N THR A 148 12.90 10.31 -4.59
CA THR A 148 11.72 10.22 -3.70
C THR A 148 11.21 11.62 -3.35
N ALA A 149 12.08 12.53 -2.92
CA ALA A 149 11.69 13.89 -2.57
C ALA A 149 11.16 14.65 -3.80
N ALA A 150 11.81 14.53 -4.94
CA ALA A 150 11.42 15.23 -6.17
C ALA A 150 9.99 14.84 -6.61
N VAL A 151 9.69 13.54 -6.71
CA VAL A 151 8.36 13.08 -7.15
C VAL A 151 7.29 13.37 -6.09
N THR A 152 7.60 13.16 -4.80
CA THR A 152 6.66 13.43 -3.70
C THR A 152 6.28 14.91 -3.66
N SER A 153 7.26 15.81 -3.66
CA SER A 153 7.05 17.25 -3.65
C SER A 153 6.24 17.73 -4.87
N ALA A 154 6.51 17.18 -6.06
CA ALA A 154 5.76 17.52 -7.27
C ALA A 154 4.27 17.12 -7.17
N VAL A 155 3.99 15.92 -6.66
CA VAL A 155 2.61 15.42 -6.49
C VAL A 155 1.88 16.18 -5.39
N VAL A 156 2.53 16.44 -4.25
CA VAL A 156 1.94 17.23 -3.14
C VAL A 156 1.55 18.62 -3.63
N ARG A 157 2.41 19.31 -4.39
CA ARG A 157 2.09 20.62 -4.98
C ARG A 157 0.92 20.55 -5.97
N ALA A 158 0.83 19.46 -6.75
CA ALA A 158 -0.28 19.28 -7.70
C ALA A 158 -1.61 18.99 -7.01
N LEU A 159 -1.59 18.44 -5.78
CA LEU A 159 -2.77 18.02 -5.00
C LEU A 159 -2.83 18.68 -3.61
N PRO A 160 -2.92 20.01 -3.50
CA PRO A 160 -2.76 20.73 -2.23
C PRO A 160 -3.87 20.45 -1.18
N ARG A 161 -4.94 19.77 -1.57
CA ARG A 161 -6.10 19.46 -0.70
C ARG A 161 -6.29 17.99 -0.43
N VAL A 162 -5.46 17.12 -1.01
CA VAL A 162 -5.58 15.67 -0.86
C VAL A 162 -4.28 15.15 -0.24
N PRO A 163 -4.33 14.51 0.92
CA PRO A 163 -3.12 13.98 1.57
C PRO A 163 -2.45 12.91 0.71
N VAL A 164 -1.12 12.94 0.67
CA VAL A 164 -0.29 12.01 -0.10
C VAL A 164 0.49 11.12 0.84
N PHE A 165 0.32 9.81 0.71
CA PHE A 165 1.09 8.77 1.40
C PHE A 165 2.11 8.17 0.44
N ALA A 166 3.40 8.29 0.75
CA ALA A 166 4.45 7.72 -0.08
C ALA A 166 4.60 6.23 0.20
N LYS A 167 4.46 5.39 -0.84
CA LYS A 167 4.65 3.94 -0.71
C LYS A 167 6.07 3.56 -1.01
N LEU A 168 6.79 3.14 0.05
CA LEU A 168 8.22 2.88 0.02
C LEU A 168 8.55 1.41 -0.29
N SER A 169 9.71 1.22 -0.91
CA SER A 169 10.28 -0.09 -1.22
C SER A 169 11.20 -0.56 -0.08
N PRO A 170 11.12 -1.84 0.33
CA PRO A 170 12.07 -2.39 1.30
C PRO A 170 13.43 -2.72 0.67
N ASN A 171 13.57 -2.59 -0.66
CA ASN A 171 14.76 -2.98 -1.41
C ASN A 171 15.81 -1.85 -1.43
N VAL A 172 16.09 -1.30 -0.26
CA VAL A 172 17.04 -0.19 -0.04
C VAL A 172 17.90 -0.49 1.19
N THR A 173 19.05 0.14 1.30
CA THR A 173 19.96 -0.03 2.44
C THR A 173 19.40 0.66 3.70
N SER A 174 18.86 1.87 3.57
CA SER A 174 18.25 2.64 4.66
C SER A 174 16.85 3.10 4.27
N LEU A 175 15.84 2.46 4.85
CA LEU A 175 14.45 2.86 4.63
C LEU A 175 14.12 4.16 5.36
N VAL A 176 14.79 4.43 6.50
CA VAL A 176 14.62 5.66 7.28
C VAL A 176 15.02 6.90 6.47
N GLU A 177 16.13 6.84 5.72
CA GLU A 177 16.56 7.92 4.84
C GLU A 177 15.53 8.23 3.74
N ILE A 178 14.96 7.20 3.12
CA ILE A 178 13.92 7.38 2.10
C ILE A 178 12.62 7.93 2.72
N ALA A 179 12.29 7.48 3.93
CA ALA A 179 11.13 7.97 4.68
C ALA A 179 11.29 9.46 5.03
N GLU A 180 12.47 9.87 5.52
CA GLU A 180 12.81 11.26 5.80
C GLU A 180 12.63 12.14 4.55
N ALA A 181 13.15 11.69 3.42
CA ALA A 181 13.03 12.41 2.15
C ALA A 181 11.55 12.57 1.70
N ALA A 182 10.73 11.55 1.86
CA ALA A 182 9.30 11.61 1.53
C ALA A 182 8.54 12.57 2.46
N LEU A 183 8.76 12.46 3.78
CA LEU A 183 8.12 13.33 4.78
C LEU A 183 8.57 14.78 4.62
N GLY A 184 9.87 15.02 4.45
CA GLY A 184 10.44 16.35 4.20
C GLY A 184 9.94 16.98 2.90
N ALA A 185 9.52 16.18 1.92
CA ALA A 185 8.89 16.63 0.68
C ALA A 185 7.37 16.92 0.80
N GLY A 186 6.80 16.78 2.00
CA GLY A 186 5.41 17.09 2.32
C GLY A 186 4.44 15.91 2.22
N ALA A 187 4.92 14.67 2.21
CA ALA A 187 4.03 13.53 2.37
C ALA A 187 3.28 13.61 3.71
N ALA A 188 1.99 13.35 3.71
CA ALA A 188 1.14 13.33 4.90
C ALA A 188 1.35 12.06 5.76
N GLY A 189 2.04 11.07 5.22
CA GLY A 189 2.37 9.81 5.86
C GLY A 189 3.01 8.84 4.88
N LEU A 190 3.19 7.61 5.33
CA LEU A 190 3.92 6.57 4.61
C LEU A 190 3.09 5.30 4.45
N SER A 191 3.37 4.53 3.40
CA SER A 191 2.81 3.20 3.17
C SER A 191 3.97 2.19 3.10
N LEU A 192 4.10 1.33 4.09
CA LEU A 192 5.24 0.45 4.31
C LEU A 192 4.78 -1.01 4.43
N ILE A 193 5.21 -1.88 3.57
CA ILE A 193 6.20 -1.82 2.51
C ILE A 193 5.60 -2.27 1.17
N ASN A 194 6.28 -1.95 0.07
CA ASN A 194 6.04 -2.64 -1.20
C ASN A 194 6.69 -4.04 -1.15
N THR A 195 6.65 -4.80 -2.23
CA THR A 195 7.17 -6.16 -2.34
C THR A 195 8.71 -6.23 -2.25
N VAL A 196 9.22 -7.35 -1.75
CA VAL A 196 10.66 -7.65 -1.71
C VAL A 196 11.08 -8.28 -3.04
N PHE A 197 12.23 -7.90 -3.61
CA PHE A 197 12.71 -8.54 -4.82
C PHE A 197 13.02 -10.02 -4.61
N GLY A 198 12.59 -10.84 -5.57
CA GLY A 198 12.82 -12.26 -5.57
C GLY A 198 12.83 -12.86 -6.97
N MET A 199 13.33 -14.08 -7.07
CA MET A 199 13.37 -14.87 -8.29
C MET A 199 13.01 -16.32 -7.98
N ALA A 200 12.29 -16.98 -8.88
CA ALA A 200 12.06 -18.41 -8.84
C ALA A 200 12.44 -19.04 -10.19
N ILE A 201 13.06 -20.23 -10.14
CA ILE A 201 13.54 -20.95 -11.30
C ILE A 201 12.79 -22.27 -11.43
N ASN A 202 12.36 -22.61 -12.64
CA ASN A 202 12.00 -23.97 -13.01
C ASN A 202 13.31 -24.73 -13.25
N VAL A 203 13.65 -25.64 -12.34
CA VAL A 203 14.96 -26.34 -12.36
C VAL A 203 15.08 -27.33 -13.52
N GLU A 204 13.97 -27.93 -13.95
CA GLU A 204 13.96 -28.89 -15.05
C GLU A 204 14.22 -28.18 -16.39
N GLU A 205 13.58 -27.06 -16.60
CA GLU A 205 13.73 -26.28 -17.84
C GLU A 205 14.87 -25.27 -17.77
N ARG A 206 15.40 -25.00 -16.56
CA ARG A 206 16.47 -24.01 -16.28
C ARG A 206 16.12 -22.59 -16.71
N VAL A 207 14.85 -22.22 -16.56
CA VAL A 207 14.32 -20.89 -16.91
C VAL A 207 13.65 -20.20 -15.71
N PRO A 208 13.59 -18.85 -15.69
CA PRO A 208 12.81 -18.14 -14.69
C PRO A 208 11.32 -18.51 -14.77
N ARG A 209 10.66 -18.63 -13.63
CA ARG A 209 9.20 -18.87 -13.57
C ARG A 209 8.36 -17.65 -13.97
N LEU A 210 8.96 -16.48 -14.01
CA LEU A 210 8.35 -15.23 -14.50
C LEU A 210 9.02 -14.78 -15.78
N ALA A 211 8.26 -14.28 -16.74
CA ALA A 211 8.78 -13.72 -17.99
C ALA A 211 9.76 -12.54 -17.76
N GLY A 212 9.61 -11.80 -16.65
CA GLY A 212 10.47 -10.69 -16.26
C GLY A 212 11.68 -11.07 -15.39
N THR A 213 12.04 -12.33 -15.28
CA THR A 213 13.15 -12.86 -14.46
C THR A 213 12.98 -12.60 -12.95
N ILE A 214 12.94 -11.34 -12.54
CA ILE A 214 12.75 -10.88 -11.16
C ILE A 214 11.33 -10.38 -10.97
N GLY A 215 10.73 -10.69 -9.82
CA GLY A 215 9.43 -10.21 -9.39
C GLY A 215 9.44 -9.69 -7.97
N GLY A 216 8.32 -9.14 -7.53
CA GLY A 216 8.10 -8.76 -6.15
C GLY A 216 7.52 -9.95 -5.37
N LEU A 217 8.21 -10.37 -4.32
CA LEU A 217 7.75 -11.36 -3.35
C LEU A 217 6.77 -10.68 -2.38
N SER A 218 5.63 -11.32 -2.12
CA SER A 218 4.58 -10.89 -1.19
C SER A 218 4.00 -12.09 -0.44
N GLY A 219 3.12 -11.84 0.52
CA GLY A 219 2.53 -12.87 1.37
C GLY A 219 3.28 -13.07 2.69
N PRO A 220 2.94 -14.07 3.50
CA PRO A 220 3.47 -14.27 4.87
C PRO A 220 4.99 -14.27 4.96
N ALA A 221 5.69 -14.70 3.91
CA ALA A 221 7.16 -14.74 3.86
C ALA A 221 7.82 -13.38 4.12
N ILE A 222 7.17 -12.26 3.78
CA ILE A 222 7.77 -10.92 3.95
C ILE A 222 7.33 -10.21 5.23
N ARG A 223 6.45 -10.80 6.05
CA ARG A 223 5.95 -10.15 7.27
C ARG A 223 7.06 -9.68 8.21
N PRO A 224 8.08 -10.48 8.56
CA PRO A 224 9.15 -10.01 9.44
C PRO A 224 9.92 -8.81 8.87
N VAL A 225 10.04 -8.71 7.55
CA VAL A 225 10.65 -7.55 6.87
C VAL A 225 9.77 -6.32 7.02
N ALA A 226 8.45 -6.48 6.84
CA ALA A 226 7.48 -5.40 6.98
C ALA A 226 7.41 -4.87 8.43
N VAL A 227 7.35 -5.77 9.42
CA VAL A 227 7.33 -5.42 10.85
C VAL A 227 8.58 -4.62 11.22
N ARG A 228 9.78 -5.09 10.84
CA ARG A 228 11.03 -4.37 11.05
C ARG A 228 11.01 -2.98 10.41
N ALA A 229 10.60 -2.89 9.16
CA ALA A 229 10.53 -1.64 8.40
C ALA A 229 9.62 -0.60 9.07
N VAL A 230 8.42 -1.01 9.50
CA VAL A 230 7.48 -0.15 10.24
C VAL A 230 8.10 0.29 11.57
N HIS A 231 8.71 -0.64 12.32
CA HIS A 231 9.33 -0.32 13.61
C HIS A 231 10.47 0.69 13.50
N GLU A 232 11.39 0.49 12.55
CA GLU A 232 12.53 1.40 12.33
C GLU A 232 12.07 2.81 11.95
N VAL A 233 11.10 2.90 11.03
CA VAL A 233 10.57 4.20 10.57
C VAL A 233 9.75 4.89 11.67
N HIS A 234 8.89 4.15 12.39
CA HIS A 234 8.13 4.73 13.51
C HIS A 234 9.05 5.24 14.64
N ARG A 235 10.13 4.53 14.95
CA ARG A 235 11.11 5.01 15.93
C ARG A 235 11.80 6.31 15.50
N ALA A 236 12.06 6.47 14.21
CA ALA A 236 12.69 7.68 13.67
C ALA A 236 11.68 8.84 13.55
N PHE A 237 10.44 8.53 13.24
CA PHE A 237 9.35 9.51 12.98
C PHE A 237 8.06 9.07 13.70
N PRO A 238 7.99 9.20 15.05
CA PRO A 238 6.87 8.66 15.84
C PRO A 238 5.52 9.31 15.53
N ASP A 239 5.50 10.53 15.03
CA ASP A 239 4.30 11.27 14.69
C ASP A 239 3.84 11.03 13.23
N ALA A 240 4.65 10.35 12.41
CA ALA A 240 4.30 10.10 11.01
C ALA A 240 3.24 8.99 10.91
N PRO A 241 2.07 9.25 10.29
CA PRO A 241 1.08 8.22 10.06
C PRO A 241 1.61 7.14 9.11
N ILE A 242 1.50 5.85 9.50
CA ILE A 242 2.00 4.72 8.71
C ILE A 242 0.86 3.77 8.37
N ILE A 243 0.72 3.44 7.08
CA ILE A 243 -0.06 2.29 6.60
C ILE A 243 0.90 1.10 6.54
N GLY A 244 0.79 0.17 7.49
CA GLY A 244 1.59 -1.05 7.51
C GLY A 244 1.04 -2.11 6.56
N GLN A 245 1.87 -2.67 5.69
CA GLN A 245 1.48 -3.74 4.77
C GLN A 245 2.63 -4.68 4.45
N GLY A 246 2.31 -5.94 4.22
CA GLY A 246 3.26 -7.01 3.92
C GLY A 246 3.07 -8.21 4.84
N GLY A 247 2.57 -9.31 4.29
CA GLY A 247 2.45 -10.59 4.95
C GLY A 247 1.25 -10.76 5.89
N ILE A 248 0.30 -9.85 5.91
CA ILE A 248 -0.92 -9.95 6.72
C ILE A 248 -1.83 -11.02 6.14
N ALA A 249 -2.11 -12.07 6.92
CA ALA A 249 -3.05 -13.13 6.62
C ALA A 249 -4.04 -13.37 7.78
N SER A 250 -3.76 -12.84 8.97
CA SER A 250 -4.57 -12.94 10.17
C SER A 250 -4.55 -11.63 10.97
N ALA A 251 -5.43 -11.51 11.97
CA ALA A 251 -5.43 -10.39 12.91
C ALA A 251 -4.12 -10.28 13.70
N SER A 252 -3.51 -11.42 14.06
CA SER A 252 -2.22 -11.44 14.75
C SER A 252 -1.12 -10.78 13.91
N ASP A 253 -1.09 -11.08 12.60
CA ASP A 253 -0.12 -10.48 11.69
C ASP A 253 -0.31 -8.96 11.55
N ALA A 254 -1.57 -8.51 11.52
CA ALA A 254 -1.91 -7.10 11.47
C ALA A 254 -1.50 -6.38 12.77
N LEU A 255 -1.75 -7.02 13.92
CA LEU A 255 -1.37 -6.48 15.23
C LEU A 255 0.14 -6.38 15.41
N GLU A 256 0.95 -7.28 14.83
CA GLU A 256 2.41 -7.11 14.82
C GLU A 256 2.81 -5.77 14.16
N LEU A 257 2.19 -5.41 13.05
CA LEU A 257 2.47 -4.14 12.37
C LEU A 257 1.96 -2.93 13.17
N VAL A 258 0.77 -3.03 13.79
CA VAL A 258 0.24 -1.96 14.65
C VAL A 258 1.16 -1.76 15.86
N LEU A 259 1.53 -2.82 16.56
CA LEU A 259 2.46 -2.76 17.70
C LEU A 259 3.84 -2.24 17.30
N ALA A 260 4.28 -2.47 16.06
CA ALA A 260 5.51 -1.91 15.53
C ALA A 260 5.41 -0.41 15.20
N GLY A 261 4.19 0.16 15.09
CA GLY A 261 3.97 1.59 14.86
C GLY A 261 3.05 1.95 13.68
N ALA A 262 2.41 0.96 13.02
CA ALA A 262 1.45 1.25 11.98
C ALA A 262 0.13 1.79 12.56
N THR A 263 -0.31 2.94 12.07
CA THR A 263 -1.61 3.56 12.42
C THR A 263 -2.79 2.85 11.77
N ALA A 264 -2.56 2.32 10.57
CA ALA A 264 -3.50 1.50 9.81
C ALA A 264 -2.72 0.37 9.11
N VAL A 265 -3.42 -0.68 8.67
CA VAL A 265 -2.82 -1.83 7.99
C VAL A 265 -3.54 -2.11 6.68
N ALA A 266 -2.82 -2.64 5.68
CA ALA A 266 -3.43 -2.99 4.41
C ALA A 266 -3.21 -4.48 4.05
N VAL A 267 -4.32 -5.22 3.89
CA VAL A 267 -4.33 -6.64 3.52
C VAL A 267 -4.15 -6.77 2.01
N GLY A 268 -3.14 -7.52 1.60
CA GLY A 268 -2.77 -7.71 0.20
C GLY A 268 -2.96 -9.14 -0.28
N THR A 269 -1.89 -9.90 -0.38
CA THR A 269 -1.83 -11.25 -1.00
C THR A 269 -2.86 -12.22 -0.45
N ALA A 270 -3.22 -12.11 0.84
CA ALA A 270 -4.24 -12.96 1.46
C ALA A 270 -5.60 -12.88 0.76
N ASN A 271 -5.95 -11.77 0.10
CA ASN A 271 -7.20 -11.61 -0.63
C ASN A 271 -7.31 -12.56 -1.83
N PHE A 272 -6.22 -13.07 -2.38
CA PHE A 272 -6.23 -14.07 -3.46
C PHE A 272 -6.60 -15.47 -2.95
N ILE A 273 -6.34 -15.73 -1.67
CA ILE A 273 -6.63 -17.02 -1.03
C ILE A 273 -8.01 -16.97 -0.36
N ASN A 274 -8.26 -15.90 0.37
CA ASN A 274 -9.51 -15.63 1.08
C ASN A 274 -9.96 -14.18 0.80
N PRO A 275 -10.94 -13.95 -0.09
CA PRO A 275 -11.41 -12.60 -0.40
C PRO A 275 -12.00 -11.85 0.81
N ARG A 276 -12.34 -12.57 1.90
CA ARG A 276 -12.84 -12.00 3.16
C ARG A 276 -11.72 -11.69 4.18
N ALA A 277 -10.45 -11.93 3.83
CA ALA A 277 -9.33 -11.81 4.77
C ALA A 277 -9.30 -10.44 5.49
N ALA A 278 -9.52 -9.34 4.78
CA ALA A 278 -9.53 -8.01 5.41
C ALA A 278 -10.66 -7.85 6.46
N LEU A 279 -11.85 -8.41 6.20
CA LEU A 279 -12.96 -8.39 7.15
C LEU A 279 -12.66 -9.26 8.38
N GLU A 280 -12.12 -10.45 8.17
CA GLU A 280 -11.72 -11.36 9.25
C GLU A 280 -10.60 -10.78 10.11
N VAL A 281 -9.65 -10.09 9.49
CA VAL A 281 -8.60 -9.32 10.21
C VAL A 281 -9.23 -8.22 11.06
N THR A 282 -10.19 -7.47 10.53
CA THR A 282 -10.91 -6.43 11.28
C THR A 282 -11.60 -7.00 12.51
N GLN A 283 -12.37 -8.09 12.34
CA GLN A 283 -13.06 -8.78 13.43
C GLN A 283 -12.09 -9.34 14.49
N GLY A 284 -10.96 -9.87 14.04
CA GLY A 284 -9.95 -10.42 14.93
C GLY A 284 -9.20 -9.34 15.74
N ILE A 285 -8.99 -8.15 15.18
CA ILE A 285 -8.46 -6.99 15.92
C ILE A 285 -9.46 -6.56 17.00
N GLU A 286 -10.75 -6.44 16.68
CA GLU A 286 -11.81 -6.11 17.62
C GLU A 286 -11.84 -7.10 18.78
N ALA A 287 -11.85 -8.40 18.48
CA ALA A 287 -11.82 -9.47 19.49
C ALA A 287 -10.55 -9.44 20.36
N TYR A 288 -9.40 -9.05 19.80
CA TYR A 288 -8.17 -8.87 20.58
C TYR A 288 -8.32 -7.69 21.56
N MET A 289 -8.82 -6.55 21.09
CA MET A 289 -9.02 -5.36 21.93
C MET A 289 -9.98 -5.65 23.08
N GLU A 290 -11.09 -6.33 22.82
CA GLU A 290 -12.04 -6.74 23.88
C GLU A 290 -11.38 -7.64 24.93
N ARG A 291 -10.64 -8.68 24.51
CA ARG A 291 -9.95 -9.61 25.44
C ARG A 291 -8.88 -8.91 26.30
N HIS A 292 -8.25 -7.86 25.77
CA HIS A 292 -7.15 -7.14 26.47
C HIS A 292 -7.59 -5.84 27.13
N GLY A 293 -8.89 -5.48 27.07
CA GLY A 293 -9.41 -4.26 27.67
C GLY A 293 -8.89 -2.97 27.02
N VAL A 294 -8.54 -3.03 25.71
CA VAL A 294 -8.05 -1.88 24.93
C VAL A 294 -9.24 -1.08 24.44
N ALA A 295 -9.28 0.21 24.74
CA ALA A 295 -10.41 1.06 24.38
C ALA A 295 -10.33 1.58 22.93
N SER A 296 -9.14 1.81 22.40
CA SER A 296 -8.93 2.28 21.04
C SER A 296 -7.70 1.63 20.37
N VAL A 297 -7.73 1.49 19.03
CA VAL A 297 -6.58 0.99 18.27
C VAL A 297 -5.35 1.87 18.46
N GLY A 298 -5.53 3.17 18.67
CA GLY A 298 -4.44 4.12 18.90
C GLY A 298 -3.55 3.75 20.10
N GLU A 299 -4.10 3.09 21.13
CA GLU A 299 -3.31 2.61 22.28
C GLU A 299 -2.33 1.49 21.94
N LEU A 300 -2.54 0.80 20.82
CA LEU A 300 -1.69 -0.28 20.35
C LEU A 300 -0.56 0.20 19.43
N VAL A 301 -0.68 1.39 18.86
CA VAL A 301 0.30 1.91 17.89
C VAL A 301 1.66 2.12 18.57
N GLY A 302 2.67 1.39 18.11
CA GLY A 302 4.02 1.47 18.66
C GLY A 302 4.19 0.88 20.07
N ALA A 303 3.17 0.17 20.59
CA ALA A 303 3.16 -0.33 21.96
C ALA A 303 3.97 -1.64 22.16
N VAL A 304 4.84 -2.00 21.22
CA VAL A 304 5.72 -3.16 21.39
C VAL A 304 6.65 -2.95 22.59
N LYS A 305 6.68 -3.95 23.50
CA LYS A 305 7.61 -3.95 24.65
C LYS A 305 8.93 -4.54 24.19
N LEU A 306 9.94 -3.70 24.14
CA LEU A 306 11.31 -4.15 23.86
C LEU A 306 11.92 -4.79 25.10
N ALA A 307 12.79 -5.78 24.90
CA ALA A 307 13.59 -6.31 26.00
C ALA A 307 14.50 -5.20 26.56
N PRO A 308 14.75 -5.19 27.88
CA PRO A 308 15.63 -4.22 28.53
C PRO A 308 17.10 -4.35 28.05
#